data_ba8db71bebf8e6db42deafb89c3f3c83
#
_entry.id   ba8db71bebf8e6db42deafb89c3f3c83
#
_cell.length_a   1.000
_cell.length_b   1.000
_cell.length_c   1.000
_cell.angle_alpha   90.00
_cell.angle_beta   90.00
_cell.angle_gamma   90.00
#
_symmetry.space_group_name_H-M   'P 1'
#
loop_
_entity.id
_entity.type
_entity.pdbx_description
1 polymer ?
#
loop_
_entity_poly.entity_id
_entity_poly.type
_entity_poly.pdbx_seq_one_letter_code
_entity_poly.pdbx_strand_id
1 'polypeptide(L)'
;MSWTKPIVLLAVGHSCVDVYQGAVAALVPFFVAERDYGYAAASGIVLAASLLSSVAQPVFGALTDRWAMPWLLPVSTVLGGVGVALSGVTGSYALTLAFVAVSGLGVAAYHPESARVARLVSGPGHTGMSWFSLGGNVGFALAPVLVAAALAAGGLRFTPLLVLPAIVGSVLCLPVLRALGSRAPARSGRADAAGTDDIASFLRLSAAVVFRSIVFVGLSAFVSLYAQERTGGGVAAGGAALFLLYLGGAVGTVLGGRLANRWDRVTVVRRSYLLTVGAVAGVVFVPGPAVYVFVALTSAGLYVPFSLQITLGQDYLPTRVGTASGVTLGLTVSVGGLASPLVGTLADHTSLRTALAPLIAMPVLSWLAIRTLREPG
;
A
#
# COMPACT_ATOMS: atom_id res chain seq x y z
N MET A 1 -1.02 13.57 29.62
CA MET A 1 -0.72 12.29 28.95
C MET A 1 0.50 12.49 28.10
N SER A 2 1.54 11.67 28.26
CA SER A 2 2.69 11.71 27.34
C SER A 2 2.19 11.41 25.94
N TRP A 3 2.70 12.08 24.92
CA TRP A 3 2.34 11.92 23.50
C TRP A 3 2.53 10.48 22.99
N THR A 4 3.34 9.68 23.66
CA THR A 4 3.65 8.29 23.31
C THR A 4 2.43 7.37 23.27
N LYS A 5 1.51 7.47 24.23
CA LYS A 5 0.32 6.58 24.26
C LYS A 5 -0.65 6.81 23.08
N PRO A 6 -1.09 8.03 22.75
CA PRO A 6 -1.96 8.26 21.60
C PRO A 6 -1.36 7.85 20.27
N ILE A 7 -0.05 8.08 20.04
CA ILE A 7 0.59 7.73 18.77
C ILE A 7 0.72 6.22 18.60
N VAL A 8 0.99 5.47 19.67
CA VAL A 8 1.02 4.00 19.65
C VAL A 8 -0.37 3.45 19.32
N LEU A 9 -1.44 3.99 19.94
CA LEU A 9 -2.81 3.57 19.63
C LEU A 9 -3.17 3.83 18.17
N LEU A 10 -2.77 4.99 17.62
CA LEU A 10 -2.96 5.30 16.21
C LEU A 10 -2.13 4.40 15.30
N ALA A 11 -0.89 4.06 15.66
CA ALA A 11 -0.05 3.14 14.90
C ALA A 11 -0.66 1.73 14.84
N VAL A 12 -1.17 1.22 15.97
CA VAL A 12 -1.88 -0.07 15.99
C VAL A 12 -3.20 0.02 15.21
N GLY A 13 -3.96 1.10 15.35
CA GLY A 13 -5.17 1.35 14.55
C GLY A 13 -4.87 1.39 13.05
N HIS A 14 -3.78 2.03 12.64
CA HIS A 14 -3.30 2.05 11.26
C HIS A 14 -2.93 0.65 10.76
N SER A 15 -2.25 -0.14 11.61
CA SER A 15 -1.96 -1.55 11.30
C SER A 15 -3.26 -2.34 11.06
N CYS A 16 -4.29 -2.15 11.89
CA CYS A 16 -5.58 -2.82 11.71
C CYS A 16 -6.28 -2.47 10.40
N VAL A 17 -6.14 -1.22 9.93
CA VAL A 17 -6.73 -0.78 8.65
C VAL A 17 -5.95 -1.32 7.46
N ASP A 18 -4.62 -1.27 7.50
CA ASP A 18 -3.78 -1.69 6.39
C ASP A 18 -3.72 -3.22 6.21
N VAL A 19 -4.13 -3.98 7.24
CA VAL A 19 -4.47 -5.40 7.06
C VAL A 19 -5.46 -5.57 5.91
N TYR A 20 -6.47 -4.71 5.74
CA TYR A 20 -7.48 -4.87 4.69
C TYR A 20 -6.95 -4.58 3.30
N GLN A 21 -6.00 -3.67 3.16
CA GLN A 21 -5.32 -3.47 1.88
C GLN A 21 -4.51 -4.72 1.46
N GLY A 22 -3.79 -5.32 2.41
CA GLY A 22 -3.03 -6.54 2.15
C GLY A 22 -3.90 -7.78 2.02
N ALA A 23 -5.03 -7.85 2.75
CA ALA A 23 -5.92 -9.00 2.77
C ALA A 23 -6.57 -9.28 1.42
N VAL A 24 -6.92 -8.26 0.64
CA VAL A 24 -7.52 -8.44 -0.69
C VAL A 24 -6.60 -9.27 -1.59
N ALA A 25 -5.31 -8.94 -1.64
CA ALA A 25 -4.33 -9.71 -2.41
C ALA A 25 -4.09 -11.11 -1.81
N ALA A 26 -4.11 -11.23 -0.48
CA ALA A 26 -3.94 -12.52 0.20
C ALA A 26 -5.14 -13.46 0.00
N LEU A 27 -6.33 -12.94 -0.31
CA LEU A 27 -7.53 -13.71 -0.63
C LEU A 27 -7.55 -14.24 -2.07
N VAL A 28 -6.76 -13.67 -2.98
CA VAL A 28 -6.74 -14.06 -4.41
C VAL A 28 -6.58 -15.57 -4.61
N PRO A 29 -5.63 -16.28 -3.97
CA PRO A 29 -5.50 -17.73 -4.15
C PRO A 29 -6.74 -18.51 -3.73
N PHE A 30 -7.44 -18.07 -2.70
CA PHE A 30 -8.67 -18.70 -2.23
C PHE A 30 -9.83 -18.48 -3.20
N PHE A 31 -9.97 -17.29 -3.78
CA PHE A 31 -10.96 -17.03 -4.82
C PHE A 31 -10.71 -17.85 -6.09
N VAL A 32 -9.45 -18.02 -6.48
CA VAL A 32 -9.08 -18.89 -7.62
C VAL A 32 -9.42 -20.35 -7.29
N ALA A 33 -9.06 -20.84 -6.10
CA ALA A 33 -9.21 -22.26 -5.73
C ALA A 33 -10.66 -22.66 -5.42
N GLU A 34 -11.47 -21.79 -4.79
CA GLU A 34 -12.79 -22.17 -4.26
C GLU A 34 -13.96 -21.63 -5.13
N ARG A 35 -13.69 -20.67 -6.00
CA ARG A 35 -14.69 -20.03 -6.88
C ARG A 35 -14.42 -20.25 -8.36
N ASP A 36 -13.35 -20.95 -8.70
CA ASP A 36 -12.90 -21.17 -10.08
C ASP A 36 -12.74 -19.87 -10.88
N TYR A 37 -12.34 -18.78 -10.19
CA TYR A 37 -12.09 -17.51 -10.87
C TYR A 37 -10.79 -17.60 -11.66
N GLY A 38 -10.84 -17.24 -12.95
CA GLY A 38 -9.63 -17.02 -13.74
C GLY A 38 -8.80 -15.85 -13.17
N TYR A 39 -7.55 -15.76 -13.58
CA TYR A 39 -6.62 -14.72 -13.08
C TYR A 39 -7.10 -13.29 -13.38
N ALA A 40 -7.75 -13.08 -14.53
CA ALA A 40 -8.35 -11.80 -14.87
C ALA A 40 -9.47 -11.40 -13.88
N ALA A 41 -10.37 -12.33 -13.53
CA ALA A 41 -11.42 -12.09 -12.55
C ALA A 41 -10.84 -11.84 -11.14
N ALA A 42 -9.87 -12.66 -10.73
CA ALA A 42 -9.21 -12.52 -9.44
C ALA A 42 -8.46 -11.19 -9.31
N SER A 43 -7.78 -10.74 -10.37
CA SER A 43 -7.13 -9.41 -10.41
C SER A 43 -8.12 -8.26 -10.46
N GLY A 44 -9.31 -8.47 -11.01
CA GLY A 44 -10.42 -7.52 -10.96
C GLY A 44 -10.86 -7.19 -9.52
N ILE A 45 -10.76 -8.17 -8.59
CA ILE A 45 -11.01 -7.96 -7.17
C ILE A 45 -9.97 -6.99 -6.58
N VAL A 46 -8.68 -7.18 -6.90
CA VAL A 46 -7.60 -6.28 -6.48
C VAL A 46 -7.78 -4.88 -7.07
N LEU A 47 -8.21 -4.79 -8.34
CA LEU A 47 -8.54 -3.52 -8.98
C LEU A 47 -9.68 -2.80 -8.27
N ALA A 48 -10.76 -3.49 -7.90
CA ALA A 48 -11.91 -2.89 -7.23
C ALA A 48 -11.52 -2.22 -5.91
N ALA A 49 -10.64 -2.86 -5.11
CA ALA A 49 -10.11 -2.28 -3.88
C ALA A 49 -9.23 -1.04 -4.16
N SER A 50 -8.30 -1.16 -5.10
CA SER A 50 -7.28 -0.13 -5.34
C SER A 50 -7.84 1.09 -6.09
N LEU A 51 -8.72 0.89 -7.07
CA LEU A 51 -9.27 1.97 -7.88
C LEU A 51 -10.12 2.92 -7.04
N LEU A 52 -11.05 2.36 -6.26
CA LEU A 52 -11.93 3.19 -5.43
C LEU A 52 -11.15 3.87 -4.30
N SER A 53 -10.19 3.18 -3.69
CA SER A 53 -9.28 3.76 -2.71
C SER A 53 -8.51 4.95 -3.29
N SER A 54 -7.98 4.82 -4.48
CA SER A 54 -7.15 5.85 -5.12
C SER A 54 -7.92 7.12 -5.50
N VAL A 55 -9.16 6.97 -5.97
CA VAL A 55 -10.02 8.11 -6.36
C VAL A 55 -10.61 8.79 -5.13
N ALA A 56 -11.01 8.02 -4.13
CA ALA A 56 -11.66 8.52 -2.93
C ALA A 56 -10.67 9.22 -1.97
N GLN A 57 -9.42 8.78 -1.90
CA GLN A 57 -8.43 9.30 -0.95
C GLN A 57 -8.16 10.81 -1.10
N PRO A 58 -7.94 11.38 -2.31
CA PRO A 58 -7.82 12.83 -2.48
C PRO A 58 -9.10 13.59 -2.11
N VAL A 59 -10.28 13.01 -2.36
CA VAL A 59 -11.57 13.62 -2.00
C VAL A 59 -11.71 13.70 -0.48
N PHE A 60 -11.44 12.61 0.24
CA PHE A 60 -11.44 12.62 1.70
C PHE A 60 -10.36 13.56 2.25
N GLY A 61 -9.19 13.64 1.63
CA GLY A 61 -8.15 14.61 1.98
C GLY A 61 -8.67 16.04 1.92
N ALA A 62 -9.29 16.44 0.81
CA ALA A 62 -9.86 17.77 0.65
C ALA A 62 -11.02 18.06 1.63
N LEU A 63 -11.81 17.04 1.97
CA LEU A 63 -12.88 17.17 2.97
C LEU A 63 -12.32 17.34 4.37
N THR A 64 -11.31 16.56 4.76
CA THR A 64 -10.69 16.64 6.10
C THR A 64 -9.84 17.90 6.29
N ASP A 65 -9.36 18.51 5.21
CA ASP A 65 -8.73 19.85 5.23
C ASP A 65 -9.74 20.95 5.58
N ARG A 66 -11.00 20.78 5.17
CA ARG A 66 -12.08 21.74 5.44
C ARG A 66 -12.77 21.48 6.79
N TRP A 67 -13.02 20.23 7.10
CA TRP A 67 -13.75 19.79 8.29
C TRP A 67 -12.97 18.71 9.02
N ALA A 68 -12.63 18.95 10.28
CA ALA A 68 -12.06 17.92 11.10
C ALA A 68 -13.11 16.82 11.35
N MET A 69 -12.84 15.61 10.88
CA MET A 69 -13.75 14.48 10.96
C MET A 69 -13.13 13.27 11.69
N PRO A 70 -12.63 13.43 12.92
CA PRO A 70 -11.92 12.32 13.60
C PRO A 70 -12.78 11.08 13.81
N TRP A 71 -14.11 11.19 13.77
CA TRP A 71 -15.06 10.08 13.79
C TRP A 71 -14.92 9.15 12.56
N LEU A 72 -14.30 9.64 11.47
CA LEU A 72 -13.97 8.78 10.31
C LEU A 72 -13.05 7.62 10.70
N LEU A 73 -12.15 7.79 11.68
CA LEU A 73 -11.20 6.73 12.04
C LEU A 73 -11.92 5.41 12.40
N PRO A 74 -12.81 5.36 13.41
CA PRO A 74 -13.50 4.11 13.74
C PRO A 74 -14.47 3.67 12.62
N VAL A 75 -15.23 4.60 12.01
CA VAL A 75 -16.24 4.26 11.01
C VAL A 75 -15.60 3.66 9.76
N SER A 76 -14.54 4.28 9.25
CA SER A 76 -13.83 3.80 8.07
C SER A 76 -13.10 2.48 8.32
N THR A 77 -12.58 2.27 9.53
CA THR A 77 -11.97 1.00 9.95
C THR A 77 -13.01 -0.13 9.93
N VAL A 78 -14.21 0.10 10.49
CA VAL A 78 -15.32 -0.87 10.45
C VAL A 78 -15.73 -1.14 9.00
N LEU A 79 -15.87 -0.09 8.19
CA LEU A 79 -16.25 -0.22 6.79
C LEU A 79 -15.24 -1.09 6.00
N GLY A 80 -13.93 -0.85 6.21
CA GLY A 80 -12.86 -1.67 5.65
C GLY A 80 -12.97 -3.14 6.04
N GLY A 81 -13.19 -3.39 7.33
CA GLY A 81 -13.30 -4.75 7.87
C GLY A 81 -14.55 -5.50 7.41
N VAL A 82 -15.70 -4.86 7.45
CA VAL A 82 -16.97 -5.45 7.00
C VAL A 82 -16.92 -5.76 5.51
N GLY A 83 -16.33 -4.89 4.69
CA GLY A 83 -16.16 -5.12 3.26
C GLY A 83 -15.37 -6.39 2.97
N VAL A 84 -14.19 -6.56 3.58
CA VAL A 84 -13.39 -7.78 3.41
C VAL A 84 -14.11 -8.99 4.01
N ALA A 85 -14.70 -8.87 5.19
CA ALA A 85 -15.41 -9.96 5.85
C ALA A 85 -16.55 -10.55 5.00
N LEU A 86 -17.32 -9.70 4.33
CA LEU A 86 -18.44 -10.13 3.50
C LEU A 86 -18.02 -10.60 2.09
N SER A 87 -16.82 -10.23 1.62
CA SER A 87 -16.38 -10.54 0.26
C SER A 87 -16.28 -12.04 -0.05
N GLY A 88 -15.91 -12.86 0.95
CA GLY A 88 -15.73 -14.31 0.76
C GLY A 88 -17.00 -15.14 0.98
N VAL A 89 -18.01 -14.62 1.68
CA VAL A 89 -19.25 -15.39 1.96
C VAL A 89 -20.32 -15.22 0.88
N THR A 90 -20.18 -14.22 0.02
CA THR A 90 -21.10 -14.04 -1.11
C THR A 90 -20.83 -15.05 -2.22
N GLY A 91 -21.90 -15.58 -2.86
CA GLY A 91 -21.78 -16.45 -4.02
C GLY A 91 -21.65 -15.72 -5.37
N SER A 92 -21.68 -14.38 -5.37
CA SER A 92 -21.69 -13.55 -6.58
C SER A 92 -20.39 -12.79 -6.74
N TYR A 93 -19.77 -12.87 -7.93
CA TYR A 93 -18.59 -12.08 -8.28
C TYR A 93 -18.85 -10.56 -8.16
N ALA A 94 -20.01 -10.10 -8.63
CA ALA A 94 -20.39 -8.68 -8.54
C ALA A 94 -20.49 -8.20 -7.08
N LEU A 95 -21.05 -9.02 -6.19
CA LEU A 95 -21.11 -8.71 -4.76
C LEU A 95 -19.73 -8.77 -4.10
N THR A 96 -18.86 -9.71 -4.50
CA THR A 96 -17.47 -9.73 -4.06
C THR A 96 -16.76 -8.43 -4.42
N LEU A 97 -16.88 -7.98 -5.68
CA LEU A 97 -16.32 -6.70 -6.13
C LEU A 97 -16.89 -5.52 -5.32
N ALA A 98 -18.19 -5.48 -5.10
CA ALA A 98 -18.85 -4.41 -4.35
C ALA A 98 -18.35 -4.34 -2.90
N PHE A 99 -18.27 -5.48 -2.20
CA PHE A 99 -17.78 -5.52 -0.83
C PHE A 99 -16.30 -5.15 -0.72
N VAL A 100 -15.46 -5.62 -1.64
CA VAL A 100 -14.03 -5.24 -1.68
C VAL A 100 -13.87 -3.75 -2.01
N ALA A 101 -14.69 -3.20 -2.92
CA ALA A 101 -14.70 -1.77 -3.21
C ALA A 101 -15.13 -0.93 -1.98
N VAL A 102 -16.12 -1.39 -1.22
CA VAL A 102 -16.53 -0.78 0.07
C VAL A 102 -15.38 -0.80 1.06
N SER A 103 -14.63 -1.91 1.14
CA SER A 103 -13.41 -1.99 1.96
C SER A 103 -12.38 -0.96 1.53
N GLY A 104 -12.10 -0.86 0.21
CA GLY A 104 -11.19 0.14 -0.34
C GLY A 104 -11.60 1.58 -0.01
N LEU A 105 -12.90 1.87 -0.04
CA LEU A 105 -13.45 3.17 0.36
C LEU A 105 -13.20 3.46 1.85
N GLY A 106 -13.39 2.46 2.72
CA GLY A 106 -13.08 2.57 4.14
C GLY A 106 -11.61 2.90 4.36
N VAL A 107 -10.71 2.17 3.72
CA VAL A 107 -9.25 2.43 3.80
C VAL A 107 -8.92 3.83 3.28
N ALA A 108 -9.53 4.27 2.17
CA ALA A 108 -9.32 5.61 1.61
C ALA A 108 -9.75 6.74 2.55
N ALA A 109 -10.88 6.57 3.25
CA ALA A 109 -11.40 7.56 4.19
C ALA A 109 -10.54 7.65 5.47
N TYR A 110 -9.93 6.54 5.89
CA TYR A 110 -9.09 6.49 7.09
C TYR A 110 -7.80 7.31 6.95
N HIS A 111 -7.07 7.15 5.83
CA HIS A 111 -5.69 7.63 5.72
C HIS A 111 -5.50 9.15 5.89
N PRO A 112 -6.26 10.03 5.20
CA PRO A 112 -6.05 11.47 5.34
C PRO A 112 -6.31 11.97 6.76
N GLU A 113 -7.42 11.53 7.36
CA GLU A 113 -7.80 11.97 8.69
C GLU A 113 -6.87 11.39 9.77
N SER A 114 -6.48 10.12 9.65
CA SER A 114 -5.55 9.50 10.59
C SER A 114 -4.18 10.14 10.56
N ALA A 115 -3.65 10.49 9.38
CA ALA A 115 -2.40 11.23 9.23
C ALA A 115 -2.49 12.62 9.85
N ARG A 116 -3.62 13.34 9.65
CA ARG A 116 -3.89 14.65 10.27
C ARG A 116 -3.90 14.51 11.80
N VAL A 117 -4.64 13.55 12.34
CA VAL A 117 -4.73 13.28 13.79
C VAL A 117 -3.37 12.87 14.35
N ALA A 118 -2.63 11.99 13.67
CA ALA A 118 -1.29 11.57 14.08
C ALA A 118 -0.34 12.77 14.17
N ARG A 119 -0.38 13.68 13.21
CA ARG A 119 0.43 14.92 13.23
C ARG A 119 0.07 15.83 14.39
N LEU A 120 -1.23 16.02 14.68
CA LEU A 120 -1.70 16.80 15.82
C LEU A 120 -1.21 16.23 17.16
N VAL A 121 -1.22 14.92 17.29
CA VAL A 121 -0.81 14.19 18.50
C VAL A 121 0.72 14.14 18.65
N SER A 122 1.45 14.00 17.55
CA SER A 122 2.92 13.89 17.54
C SER A 122 3.63 15.23 17.80
N GLY A 123 2.96 16.36 17.56
CA GLY A 123 3.60 17.67 17.57
C GLY A 123 4.60 17.85 16.42
N PRO A 124 5.56 18.78 16.53
CA PRO A 124 6.46 19.15 15.43
C PRO A 124 7.53 18.10 15.09
N GLY A 125 7.66 17.03 15.88
CA GLY A 125 8.70 16.01 15.68
C GLY A 125 8.33 14.96 14.61
N HIS A 126 9.35 14.44 13.91
CA HIS A 126 9.17 13.39 12.87
C HIS A 126 8.95 11.98 13.45
N THR A 127 9.39 11.73 14.68
CA THR A 127 9.39 10.39 15.30
C THR A 127 7.99 9.79 15.44
N GLY A 128 7.00 10.59 15.84
CA GLY A 128 5.63 10.13 15.99
C GLY A 128 5.01 9.69 14.66
N MET A 129 5.24 10.47 13.59
CA MET A 129 4.78 10.12 12.24
C MET A 129 5.47 8.86 11.71
N SER A 130 6.74 8.64 12.05
CA SER A 130 7.46 7.41 11.68
C SER A 130 6.86 6.18 12.35
N TRP A 131 6.51 6.25 13.64
CA TRP A 131 5.79 5.17 14.33
C TRP A 131 4.41 4.90 13.75
N PHE A 132 3.67 5.98 13.41
CA PHE A 132 2.38 5.86 12.75
C PHE A 132 2.49 5.15 11.40
N SER A 133 3.45 5.54 10.56
CA SER A 133 3.70 4.92 9.25
C SER A 133 4.17 3.47 9.35
N LEU A 134 5.00 3.17 10.37
CA LEU A 134 5.43 1.79 10.65
C LEU A 134 4.22 0.88 10.94
N GLY A 135 3.21 1.41 11.65
CA GLY A 135 1.97 0.68 11.91
C GLY A 135 1.31 0.18 10.62
N GLY A 136 1.17 1.04 9.61
CA GLY A 136 0.61 0.65 8.31
C GLY A 136 1.41 -0.47 7.63
N ASN A 137 2.74 -0.33 7.55
CA ASN A 137 3.60 -1.36 6.96
C ASN A 137 3.50 -2.71 7.69
N VAL A 138 3.37 -2.69 9.02
CA VAL A 138 3.14 -3.90 9.83
C VAL A 138 1.79 -4.52 9.49
N GLY A 139 0.74 -3.71 9.32
CA GLY A 139 -0.59 -4.19 8.91
C GLY A 139 -0.55 -4.93 7.57
N PHE A 140 0.08 -4.34 6.58
CA PHE A 140 0.31 -5.02 5.29
C PHE A 140 1.01 -6.36 5.44
N ALA A 141 2.10 -6.41 6.20
CA ALA A 141 2.89 -7.63 6.40
C ALA A 141 2.08 -8.72 7.16
N LEU A 142 1.24 -8.33 8.11
CA LEU A 142 0.41 -9.27 8.87
C LEU A 142 -0.79 -9.80 8.06
N ALA A 143 -1.23 -9.11 7.02
CA ALA A 143 -2.42 -9.45 6.27
C ALA A 143 -2.43 -10.91 5.75
N PRO A 144 -1.41 -11.41 5.03
CA PRO A 144 -1.42 -12.79 4.53
C PRO A 144 -1.41 -13.82 5.67
N VAL A 145 -0.78 -13.51 6.81
CA VAL A 145 -0.77 -14.39 7.99
C VAL A 145 -2.16 -14.47 8.61
N LEU A 146 -2.83 -13.33 8.78
CA LEU A 146 -4.18 -13.26 9.35
C LEU A 146 -5.21 -13.92 8.43
N VAL A 147 -5.10 -13.69 7.10
CA VAL A 147 -5.97 -14.37 6.12
C VAL A 147 -5.76 -15.87 6.16
N ALA A 148 -4.52 -16.36 6.12
CA ALA A 148 -4.23 -17.78 6.18
C ALA A 148 -4.76 -18.40 7.49
N ALA A 149 -4.55 -17.76 8.63
CA ALA A 149 -5.04 -18.25 9.93
C ALA A 149 -6.57 -18.26 10.00
N ALA A 150 -7.24 -17.20 9.52
CA ALA A 150 -8.70 -17.12 9.53
C ALA A 150 -9.34 -18.19 8.62
N LEU A 151 -8.76 -18.45 7.46
CA LEU A 151 -9.30 -19.35 6.46
C LEU A 151 -8.85 -20.81 6.61
N ALA A 152 -7.88 -21.10 7.50
CA ALA A 152 -7.34 -22.44 7.70
C ALA A 152 -8.40 -23.51 8.05
N ALA A 153 -9.48 -23.11 8.75
CA ALA A 153 -10.53 -24.04 9.21
C ALA A 153 -11.53 -24.42 8.11
N GLY A 154 -11.63 -23.69 7.00
CA GLY A 154 -12.63 -24.00 5.98
C GLY A 154 -12.79 -22.94 4.89
N GLY A 155 -11.72 -22.25 4.51
CA GLY A 155 -11.68 -21.41 3.33
C GLY A 155 -12.51 -20.12 3.44
N LEU A 156 -13.01 -19.65 2.31
CA LEU A 156 -13.67 -18.34 2.15
C LEU A 156 -14.87 -18.12 3.08
N ARG A 157 -15.56 -19.15 3.53
CA ARG A 157 -16.68 -19.02 4.48
C ARG A 157 -16.27 -18.44 5.83
N PHE A 158 -14.97 -18.46 6.15
CA PHE A 158 -14.40 -17.92 7.38
C PHE A 158 -13.87 -16.48 7.24
N THR A 159 -14.01 -15.84 6.07
CA THR A 159 -13.67 -14.42 5.90
C THR A 159 -14.36 -13.51 6.93
N PRO A 160 -15.56 -13.80 7.50
CA PRO A 160 -16.12 -12.98 8.58
C PRO A 160 -15.20 -12.79 9.79
N LEU A 161 -14.28 -13.73 10.06
CA LEU A 161 -13.29 -13.57 11.14
C LEU A 161 -12.33 -12.40 10.90
N LEU A 162 -12.15 -11.99 9.65
CA LEU A 162 -11.33 -10.82 9.30
C LEU A 162 -11.94 -9.49 9.73
N VAL A 163 -13.15 -9.47 10.32
CA VAL A 163 -13.69 -8.26 10.97
C VAL A 163 -12.98 -7.94 12.29
N LEU A 164 -12.32 -8.91 12.92
CA LEU A 164 -11.71 -8.73 14.26
C LEU A 164 -10.68 -7.58 14.30
N PRO A 165 -9.73 -7.43 13.36
CA PRO A 165 -8.85 -6.27 13.33
C PRO A 165 -9.60 -4.94 13.28
N ALA A 166 -10.75 -4.85 12.58
CA ALA A 166 -11.54 -3.63 12.52
C ALA A 166 -12.16 -3.28 13.86
N ILE A 167 -12.66 -4.27 14.59
CA ILE A 167 -13.20 -4.08 15.94
C ILE A 167 -12.09 -3.55 16.85
N VAL A 168 -10.93 -4.20 16.85
CA VAL A 168 -9.77 -3.79 17.66
C VAL A 168 -9.34 -2.38 17.29
N GLY A 169 -9.10 -2.10 16.01
CA GLY A 169 -8.65 -0.78 15.53
C GLY A 169 -9.63 0.34 15.87
N SER A 170 -10.94 0.09 15.69
CA SER A 170 -11.98 1.06 16.01
C SER A 170 -12.03 1.38 17.53
N VAL A 171 -11.96 0.35 18.37
CA VAL A 171 -11.95 0.53 19.84
C VAL A 171 -10.70 1.31 20.26
N LEU A 172 -9.53 1.03 19.69
CA LEU A 172 -8.27 1.71 19.99
C LEU A 172 -8.27 3.19 19.56
N CYS A 173 -9.08 3.58 18.57
CA CYS A 173 -9.26 4.99 18.19
C CYS A 173 -10.05 5.79 19.23
N LEU A 174 -10.96 5.18 19.97
CA LEU A 174 -11.87 5.90 20.90
C LEU A 174 -11.15 6.75 21.96
N PRO A 175 -10.11 6.27 22.66
CA PRO A 175 -9.37 7.10 23.61
C PRO A 175 -8.71 8.31 22.96
N VAL A 176 -8.24 8.16 21.72
CA VAL A 176 -7.61 9.25 20.94
C VAL A 176 -8.67 10.30 20.60
N LEU A 177 -9.86 9.88 20.16
CA LEU A 177 -10.96 10.78 19.84
C LEU A 177 -11.42 11.58 21.08
N ARG A 178 -11.53 10.93 22.23
CA ARG A 178 -11.88 11.59 23.51
C ARG A 178 -10.83 12.64 23.89
N ALA A 179 -9.55 12.34 23.70
CA ALA A 179 -8.46 13.28 23.97
C ALA A 179 -8.44 14.47 23.01
N LEU A 180 -8.92 14.30 21.77
CA LEU A 180 -9.02 15.36 20.76
C LEU A 180 -10.23 16.28 21.00
N GLY A 181 -11.35 15.74 21.46
CA GLY A 181 -12.57 16.50 21.71
C GLY A 181 -12.40 17.64 22.74
N SER A 182 -11.30 17.62 23.51
CA SER A 182 -10.92 18.69 24.46
C SER A 182 -9.95 19.72 23.87
N ARG A 183 -9.54 19.59 22.59
CA ARG A 183 -8.58 20.50 21.93
C ARG A 183 -9.21 21.17 20.72
N ALA A 184 -9.20 22.49 20.69
CA ALA A 184 -9.65 23.26 19.52
C ALA A 184 -8.83 22.89 18.26
N PRO A 185 -9.48 22.81 17.07
CA PRO A 185 -8.75 22.50 15.84
C PRO A 185 -7.74 23.60 15.55
N ALA A 186 -6.46 23.25 15.51
CA ALA A 186 -5.44 24.14 14.97
C ALA A 186 -5.73 24.31 13.47
N ARG A 187 -6.06 25.52 13.03
CA ARG A 187 -6.02 25.90 11.61
C ARG A 187 -4.61 25.61 11.12
N SER A 188 -4.47 24.71 10.15
CA SER A 188 -3.23 24.57 9.41
C SER A 188 -2.99 25.88 8.67
N GLY A 189 -2.10 26.70 9.21
CA GLY A 189 -1.63 27.89 8.50
C GLY A 189 -1.03 27.43 7.17
N ARG A 190 -1.47 28.04 6.07
CA ARG A 190 -0.73 28.02 4.82
C ARG A 190 0.65 28.57 5.16
N ALA A 191 1.67 27.71 5.18
CA ALA A 191 3.04 28.20 5.17
C ALA A 191 3.22 28.93 3.84
N ASP A 192 3.61 30.19 3.89
CA ASP A 192 4.09 30.94 2.71
C ASP A 192 5.36 30.22 2.24
N ALA A 193 5.20 29.24 1.36
CA ALA A 193 6.31 28.51 0.79
C ALA A 193 6.99 29.39 -0.24
N ALA A 194 8.15 29.94 0.11
CA ALA A 194 9.04 30.57 -0.82
C ALA A 194 9.66 29.50 -1.74
N GLY A 195 9.38 29.58 -3.04
CA GLY A 195 9.95 28.68 -4.03
C GLY A 195 9.19 28.72 -5.34
N THR A 196 9.80 28.21 -6.41
CA THR A 196 9.18 28.04 -7.73
C THR A 196 8.92 26.57 -7.98
N ASP A 197 7.70 26.25 -8.47
CA ASP A 197 7.32 24.88 -8.81
C ASP A 197 8.10 24.36 -10.04
N ASP A 198 8.80 23.25 -9.92
CA ASP A 198 9.39 22.48 -11.02
C ASP A 198 8.45 21.35 -11.46
N ILE A 199 7.45 21.73 -12.25
CA ILE A 199 6.44 20.80 -12.76
C ILE A 199 7.07 19.72 -13.63
N ALA A 200 8.13 20.03 -14.39
CA ALA A 200 8.76 19.07 -15.29
C ALA A 200 9.45 17.93 -14.51
N SER A 201 10.19 18.26 -13.45
CA SER A 201 10.78 17.26 -12.56
C SER A 201 9.72 16.47 -11.79
N PHE A 202 8.66 17.13 -11.35
CA PHE A 202 7.53 16.47 -10.68
C PHE A 202 6.83 15.46 -11.60
N LEU A 203 6.57 15.78 -12.87
CA LEU A 203 5.96 14.85 -13.82
C LEU A 203 6.86 13.64 -14.11
N ARG A 204 8.19 13.83 -14.21
CA ARG A 204 9.13 12.71 -14.36
C ARG A 204 9.14 11.82 -13.14
N LEU A 205 9.12 12.39 -11.95
CA LEU A 205 8.99 11.66 -10.69
C LEU A 205 7.68 10.87 -10.66
N SER A 206 6.56 11.50 -11.00
CA SER A 206 5.24 10.88 -11.07
C SER A 206 5.20 9.69 -12.04
N ALA A 207 5.83 9.80 -13.21
CA ALA A 207 5.96 8.69 -14.16
C ALA A 207 6.73 7.51 -13.55
N ALA A 208 7.82 7.78 -12.81
CA ALA A 208 8.55 6.72 -12.12
C ALA A 208 7.71 6.03 -11.03
N VAL A 209 6.88 6.78 -10.30
CA VAL A 209 5.94 6.24 -9.31
C VAL A 209 4.90 5.35 -9.97
N VAL A 210 4.39 5.71 -11.16
CA VAL A 210 3.45 4.91 -11.94
C VAL A 210 4.05 3.55 -12.29
N PHE A 211 5.24 3.51 -12.87
CA PHE A 211 5.88 2.23 -13.24
C PHE A 211 6.21 1.37 -12.02
N ARG A 212 6.64 1.99 -10.92
CA ARG A 212 6.83 1.31 -9.64
C ARG A 212 5.54 0.66 -9.13
N SER A 213 4.43 1.39 -9.22
CA SER A 213 3.09 0.94 -8.82
C SER A 213 2.66 -0.31 -9.58
N ILE A 214 2.91 -0.38 -10.89
CA ILE A 214 2.59 -1.54 -11.72
C ILE A 214 3.31 -2.80 -11.22
N VAL A 215 4.60 -2.69 -10.86
CA VAL A 215 5.35 -3.82 -10.30
C VAL A 215 4.76 -4.25 -8.96
N PHE A 216 4.55 -3.30 -8.06
CA PHE A 216 4.09 -3.61 -6.71
C PHE A 216 2.71 -4.25 -6.71
N VAL A 217 1.73 -3.65 -7.41
CA VAL A 217 0.36 -4.18 -7.43
C VAL A 217 0.27 -5.47 -8.25
N GLY A 218 1.01 -5.56 -9.37
CA GLY A 218 1.07 -6.79 -10.16
C GLY A 218 1.65 -7.95 -9.37
N LEU A 219 2.75 -7.74 -8.63
CA LEU A 219 3.27 -8.79 -7.75
C LEU A 219 2.34 -9.07 -6.57
N SER A 220 1.74 -8.05 -5.93
CA SER A 220 0.79 -8.26 -4.85
C SER A 220 -0.38 -9.16 -5.25
N ALA A 221 -0.87 -9.01 -6.48
CA ALA A 221 -1.97 -9.82 -7.00
C ALA A 221 -1.57 -11.28 -7.25
N PHE A 222 -0.35 -11.53 -7.74
CA PHE A 222 -0.01 -12.84 -8.29
C PHE A 222 1.18 -13.55 -7.63
N VAL A 223 2.01 -12.88 -6.81
CA VAL A 223 3.20 -13.50 -6.21
C VAL A 223 2.86 -14.70 -5.34
N SER A 224 1.70 -14.68 -4.68
CA SER A 224 1.24 -15.79 -3.85
C SER A 224 0.98 -17.03 -4.70
N LEU A 225 0.22 -16.91 -5.78
CA LEU A 225 -0.05 -18.00 -6.73
C LEU A 225 1.23 -18.46 -7.42
N TYR A 226 2.06 -17.51 -7.85
CA TYR A 226 3.32 -17.81 -8.53
C TYR A 226 4.31 -18.57 -7.63
N ALA A 227 4.41 -18.20 -6.35
CA ALA A 227 5.26 -18.92 -5.40
C ALA A 227 4.72 -20.33 -5.10
N GLN A 228 3.41 -20.53 -5.04
CA GLN A 228 2.80 -21.86 -4.92
C GLN A 228 3.17 -22.76 -6.11
N GLU A 229 2.99 -22.24 -7.33
CA GLU A 229 3.35 -22.95 -8.57
C GLU A 229 4.86 -23.25 -8.64
N ARG A 230 5.74 -22.31 -8.25
CA ARG A 230 7.20 -22.44 -8.33
C ARG A 230 7.81 -23.39 -7.31
N THR A 231 7.17 -23.53 -6.14
CA THR A 231 7.75 -24.30 -5.02
C THR A 231 6.96 -25.57 -4.70
N GLY A 232 5.74 -25.72 -5.21
CA GLY A 232 4.83 -26.81 -4.84
C GLY A 232 4.35 -26.77 -3.39
N GLY A 233 4.60 -25.64 -2.67
CA GLY A 233 4.37 -25.53 -1.22
C GLY A 233 2.97 -25.11 -0.79
N GLY A 234 2.00 -25.04 -1.71
CA GLY A 234 0.61 -24.72 -1.41
C GLY A 234 0.41 -23.30 -0.84
N VAL A 235 -0.69 -23.09 -0.13
CA VAL A 235 -1.12 -21.76 0.40
C VAL A 235 -0.07 -21.14 1.33
N ALA A 236 0.62 -21.96 2.14
CA ALA A 236 1.65 -21.47 3.05
C ALA A 236 2.84 -20.85 2.29
N ALA A 237 3.27 -21.46 1.19
CA ALA A 237 4.32 -20.95 0.33
C ALA A 237 3.93 -19.61 -0.31
N GLY A 238 2.69 -19.52 -0.80
CA GLY A 238 2.14 -18.28 -1.34
C GLY A 238 2.05 -17.16 -0.30
N GLY A 239 1.55 -17.50 0.88
CA GLY A 239 1.46 -16.57 2.02
C GLY A 239 2.82 -16.03 2.44
N ALA A 240 3.85 -16.89 2.49
CA ALA A 240 5.22 -16.50 2.80
C ALA A 240 5.78 -15.51 1.76
N ALA A 241 5.54 -15.72 0.47
CA ALA A 241 5.99 -14.80 -0.57
C ALA A 241 5.32 -13.43 -0.45
N LEU A 242 4.02 -13.39 -0.21
CA LEU A 242 3.28 -12.14 -0.03
C LEU A 242 3.68 -11.43 1.27
N PHE A 243 3.90 -12.16 2.35
CA PHE A 243 4.44 -11.64 3.59
C PHE A 243 5.80 -10.95 3.37
N LEU A 244 6.72 -11.62 2.66
CA LEU A 244 8.04 -11.05 2.33
C LEU A 244 7.92 -9.81 1.45
N LEU A 245 6.98 -9.80 0.48
CA LEU A 245 6.72 -8.63 -0.35
C LEU A 245 6.30 -7.42 0.50
N TYR A 246 5.50 -7.61 1.51
CA TYR A 246 5.02 -6.53 2.38
C TYR A 246 6.01 -6.18 3.49
N LEU A 247 6.65 -7.17 4.10
CA LEU A 247 7.69 -6.95 5.13
C LEU A 247 8.90 -6.20 4.57
N GLY A 248 9.32 -6.55 3.35
CA GLY A 248 10.40 -5.84 2.66
C GLY A 248 10.09 -4.36 2.46
N GLY A 249 8.79 -3.98 2.44
CA GLY A 249 8.35 -2.59 2.44
C GLY A 249 8.74 -1.82 3.69
N ALA A 250 8.52 -2.40 4.87
CA ALA A 250 8.93 -1.78 6.14
C ALA A 250 10.46 -1.60 6.21
N VAL A 251 11.21 -2.65 5.84
CA VAL A 251 12.68 -2.63 5.79
C VAL A 251 13.18 -1.62 4.76
N GLY A 252 12.63 -1.64 3.55
CA GLY A 252 13.01 -0.75 2.46
C GLY A 252 12.80 0.73 2.80
N THR A 253 11.68 1.08 3.43
CA THR A 253 11.40 2.45 3.85
C THR A 253 12.43 2.97 4.86
N VAL A 254 12.78 2.16 5.85
CA VAL A 254 13.81 2.52 6.86
C VAL A 254 15.19 2.64 6.21
N LEU A 255 15.54 1.71 5.32
CA LEU A 255 16.79 1.75 4.56
C LEU A 255 16.87 2.99 3.68
N GLY A 256 15.78 3.35 3.00
CA GLY A 256 15.72 4.55 2.16
C GLY A 256 16.08 5.82 2.92
N GLY A 257 15.47 6.02 4.08
CA GLY A 257 15.79 7.17 4.94
C GLY A 257 17.27 7.19 5.41
N ARG A 258 17.82 6.03 5.78
CA ARG A 258 19.25 5.93 6.17
C ARG A 258 20.21 6.18 5.01
N LEU A 259 19.88 5.66 3.83
CA LEU A 259 20.70 5.84 2.64
C LEU A 259 20.67 7.30 2.15
N ALA A 260 19.55 7.98 2.26
CA ALA A 260 19.40 9.39 1.91
C ALA A 260 20.19 10.34 2.84
N ASN A 261 20.58 9.88 4.04
CA ASN A 261 21.48 10.62 4.91
C ASN A 261 22.95 10.55 4.45
N ARG A 262 23.29 9.59 3.58
CA ARG A 262 24.67 9.38 3.08
C ARG A 262 24.83 9.85 1.62
N TRP A 263 23.79 9.71 0.84
CA TRP A 263 23.71 10.09 -0.57
C TRP A 263 22.47 10.94 -0.79
N ASP A 264 22.44 11.74 -1.84
CA ASP A 264 21.23 12.46 -2.23
C ASP A 264 20.06 11.50 -2.55
N ARG A 265 18.82 11.97 -2.35
CA ARG A 265 17.60 11.16 -2.54
C ARG A 265 17.47 10.62 -3.96
N VAL A 266 17.80 11.46 -4.97
CA VAL A 266 17.71 11.09 -6.38
C VAL A 266 18.66 9.95 -6.71
N THR A 267 19.89 9.99 -6.21
CA THR A 267 20.89 8.92 -6.37
C THR A 267 20.42 7.62 -5.72
N VAL A 268 19.88 7.68 -4.50
CA VAL A 268 19.32 6.50 -3.82
C VAL A 268 18.20 5.88 -4.65
N VAL A 269 17.23 6.70 -5.12
CA VAL A 269 16.11 6.24 -5.93
C VAL A 269 16.57 5.61 -7.24
N ARG A 270 17.54 6.20 -7.94
CA ARG A 270 18.10 5.64 -9.20
C ARG A 270 18.75 4.29 -8.98
N ARG A 271 19.62 4.15 -7.98
CA ARG A 271 20.31 2.89 -7.66
C ARG A 271 19.31 1.81 -7.26
N SER A 272 18.30 2.19 -6.48
CA SER A 272 17.26 1.26 -6.07
C SER A 272 16.52 0.65 -7.26
N TYR A 273 16.12 1.46 -8.24
CA TYR A 273 15.44 0.94 -9.42
C TYR A 273 16.33 0.01 -10.28
N LEU A 274 17.63 0.33 -10.43
CA LEU A 274 18.56 -0.57 -11.14
C LEU A 274 18.68 -1.93 -10.46
N LEU A 275 18.80 -1.94 -9.13
CA LEU A 275 18.82 -3.19 -8.36
C LEU A 275 17.48 -3.95 -8.46
N THR A 276 16.37 -3.22 -8.49
CA THR A 276 15.03 -3.80 -8.63
C THR A 276 14.84 -4.52 -9.97
N VAL A 277 15.46 -4.07 -11.05
CA VAL A 277 15.43 -4.80 -12.35
C VAL A 277 15.94 -6.23 -12.18
N GLY A 278 17.12 -6.40 -11.60
CA GLY A 278 17.70 -7.71 -11.34
C GLY A 278 16.86 -8.56 -10.37
N ALA A 279 16.30 -7.92 -9.36
CA ALA A 279 15.44 -8.60 -8.38
C ALA A 279 14.14 -9.12 -9.01
N VAL A 280 13.44 -8.30 -9.81
CA VAL A 280 12.22 -8.74 -10.53
C VAL A 280 12.56 -9.83 -11.56
N ALA A 281 13.68 -9.70 -12.29
CA ALA A 281 14.14 -10.76 -13.18
C ALA A 281 14.40 -12.08 -12.42
N GLY A 282 14.99 -12.00 -11.23
CA GLY A 282 15.17 -13.14 -10.35
C GLY A 282 13.85 -13.78 -9.90
N VAL A 283 12.83 -12.99 -9.55
CA VAL A 283 11.48 -13.51 -9.26
C VAL A 283 10.97 -14.33 -10.44
N VAL A 284 11.08 -13.81 -11.66
CA VAL A 284 10.49 -14.43 -12.86
C VAL A 284 11.28 -15.66 -13.33
N PHE A 285 12.61 -15.60 -13.31
CA PHE A 285 13.44 -16.59 -14.01
C PHE A 285 14.14 -17.60 -13.11
N VAL A 286 14.49 -17.24 -11.86
CA VAL A 286 15.21 -18.16 -10.98
C VAL A 286 14.26 -19.23 -10.42
N PRO A 287 14.57 -20.53 -10.57
CA PRO A 287 13.68 -21.62 -10.13
C PRO A 287 13.73 -21.84 -8.61
N GLY A 288 12.69 -22.51 -8.11
CA GLY A 288 12.66 -23.05 -6.75
C GLY A 288 12.55 -21.99 -5.64
N PRO A 289 12.99 -22.32 -4.41
CA PRO A 289 12.80 -21.48 -3.23
C PRO A 289 13.52 -20.13 -3.27
N ALA A 290 14.48 -19.94 -4.19
CA ALA A 290 15.15 -18.65 -4.37
C ALA A 290 14.18 -17.50 -4.72
N VAL A 291 12.97 -17.81 -5.19
CA VAL A 291 11.89 -16.83 -5.41
C VAL A 291 11.66 -15.95 -4.18
N TYR A 292 11.75 -16.48 -2.97
CA TYR A 292 11.55 -15.71 -1.74
C TYR A 292 12.60 -14.63 -1.54
N VAL A 293 13.87 -14.95 -1.84
CA VAL A 293 14.96 -13.97 -1.77
C VAL A 293 14.74 -12.84 -2.74
N PHE A 294 14.38 -13.18 -3.99
CA PHE A 294 14.13 -12.18 -5.03
C PHE A 294 12.87 -11.35 -4.78
N VAL A 295 11.82 -11.92 -4.19
CA VAL A 295 10.64 -11.18 -3.74
C VAL A 295 11.01 -10.18 -2.66
N ALA A 296 11.79 -10.58 -1.65
CA ALA A 296 12.25 -9.69 -0.58
C ALA A 296 13.14 -8.55 -1.12
N LEU A 297 14.08 -8.86 -2.03
CA LEU A 297 14.92 -7.87 -2.70
C LEU A 297 14.11 -6.92 -3.58
N THR A 298 13.13 -7.43 -4.33
CA THR A 298 12.21 -6.62 -5.14
C THR A 298 11.43 -5.65 -4.25
N SER A 299 10.87 -6.15 -3.15
CA SER A 299 10.13 -5.32 -2.22
C SER A 299 11.01 -4.23 -1.60
N ALA A 300 12.17 -4.57 -1.07
CA ALA A 300 13.11 -3.59 -0.54
C ALA A 300 13.47 -2.54 -1.60
N GLY A 301 13.74 -2.95 -2.84
CA GLY A 301 14.04 -2.07 -3.96
C GLY A 301 12.89 -1.13 -4.35
N LEU A 302 11.64 -1.58 -4.25
CA LEU A 302 10.46 -0.76 -4.50
C LEU A 302 10.15 0.23 -3.38
N TYR A 303 10.49 -0.11 -2.13
CA TYR A 303 10.13 0.70 -0.97
C TYR A 303 11.26 1.62 -0.48
N VAL A 304 12.53 1.35 -0.79
CA VAL A 304 13.62 2.32 -0.57
C VAL A 304 13.30 3.70 -1.17
N PRO A 305 12.80 3.82 -2.42
CA PRO A 305 12.43 5.11 -2.97
C PRO A 305 11.11 5.67 -2.44
N PHE A 306 10.28 4.89 -1.75
CA PHE A 306 8.90 5.28 -1.43
C PHE A 306 8.78 6.61 -0.70
N SER A 307 9.36 6.73 0.48
CA SER A 307 9.32 7.97 1.27
C SER A 307 10.12 9.11 0.61
N LEU A 308 11.20 8.78 -0.08
CA LEU A 308 12.05 9.74 -0.76
C LEU A 308 11.32 10.40 -1.94
N GLN A 309 10.50 9.65 -2.67
CA GLN A 309 9.69 10.19 -3.77
C GLN A 309 8.61 11.14 -3.29
N ILE A 310 8.02 10.91 -2.11
CA ILE A 310 7.05 11.82 -1.51
C ILE A 310 7.73 13.17 -1.19
N THR A 311 8.87 13.12 -0.50
CA THR A 311 9.61 14.35 -0.13
C THR A 311 10.18 15.07 -1.35
N LEU A 312 10.71 14.34 -2.35
CA LEU A 312 11.13 14.94 -3.63
C LEU A 312 9.96 15.63 -4.34
N GLY A 313 8.79 14.98 -4.37
CA GLY A 313 7.58 15.57 -4.96
C GLY A 313 7.17 16.88 -4.28
N GLN A 314 7.24 16.92 -2.94
CA GLN A 314 6.96 18.12 -2.15
C GLN A 314 7.96 19.25 -2.46
N ASP A 315 9.25 18.91 -2.59
CA ASP A 315 10.30 19.89 -2.86
C ASP A 315 10.30 20.37 -4.32
N TYR A 316 9.85 19.55 -5.29
CA TYR A 316 9.63 20.00 -6.67
C TYR A 316 8.38 20.89 -6.81
N LEU A 317 7.38 20.75 -5.93
CA LEU A 317 6.19 21.61 -5.91
C LEU A 317 6.02 22.32 -4.55
N PRO A 318 6.94 23.20 -4.16
CA PRO A 318 6.92 23.81 -2.83
C PRO A 318 5.66 24.68 -2.60
N THR A 319 5.05 25.24 -3.65
CA THR A 319 3.80 26.01 -3.52
C THR A 319 2.55 25.13 -3.44
N ARG A 320 2.66 23.78 -3.71
CA ARG A 320 1.56 22.84 -3.82
C ARG A 320 1.86 21.51 -3.12
N VAL A 321 2.42 21.57 -1.91
CA VAL A 321 2.88 20.40 -1.14
C VAL A 321 1.78 19.34 -0.95
N GLY A 322 0.53 19.77 -0.69
CA GLY A 322 -0.61 18.87 -0.57
C GLY A 322 -0.93 18.14 -1.88
N THR A 323 -0.91 18.84 -3.00
CA THR A 323 -1.08 18.26 -4.34
C THR A 323 0.05 17.28 -4.64
N ALA A 324 1.30 17.66 -4.37
CA ALA A 324 2.46 16.79 -4.57
C ALA A 324 2.33 15.47 -3.80
N SER A 325 1.97 15.57 -2.53
CA SER A 325 1.76 14.40 -1.66
C SER A 325 0.59 13.54 -2.14
N GLY A 326 -0.54 14.17 -2.46
CA GLY A 326 -1.74 13.46 -2.93
C GLY A 326 -1.51 12.71 -4.25
N VAL A 327 -0.81 13.33 -5.20
CA VAL A 327 -0.48 12.69 -6.48
C VAL A 327 0.54 11.56 -6.28
N THR A 328 1.62 11.77 -5.55
CA THR A 328 2.64 10.73 -5.34
C THR A 328 2.10 9.53 -4.57
N LEU A 329 1.28 9.74 -3.53
CA LEU A 329 0.63 8.67 -2.78
C LEU A 329 -0.47 7.98 -3.59
N GLY A 330 -1.34 8.75 -4.25
CA GLY A 330 -2.42 8.22 -5.07
C GLY A 330 -1.91 7.35 -6.22
N LEU A 331 -0.88 7.79 -6.95
CA LEU A 331 -0.28 7.02 -8.04
C LEU A 331 0.37 5.71 -7.57
N THR A 332 0.72 5.59 -6.29
CA THR A 332 1.35 4.39 -5.73
C THR A 332 0.50 3.13 -5.89
N VAL A 333 -0.81 3.26 -5.96
CA VAL A 333 -1.75 2.11 -6.03
C VAL A 333 -2.63 2.16 -7.28
N SER A 334 -3.03 3.35 -7.76
CA SER A 334 -4.04 3.55 -8.80
C SER A 334 -3.73 2.85 -10.12
N VAL A 335 -2.58 3.22 -10.71
CA VAL A 335 -2.23 2.75 -12.07
C VAL A 335 -1.82 1.28 -12.04
N GLY A 336 -1.17 0.85 -10.96
CA GLY A 336 -0.87 -0.56 -10.75
C GLY A 336 -2.14 -1.41 -10.69
N GLY A 337 -3.18 -0.90 -10.01
CA GLY A 337 -4.50 -1.54 -9.97
C GLY A 337 -5.10 -1.72 -11.36
N LEU A 338 -5.03 -0.68 -12.21
CA LEU A 338 -5.51 -0.76 -13.60
C LEU A 338 -4.70 -1.74 -14.46
N ALA A 339 -3.41 -1.89 -14.20
CA ALA A 339 -2.56 -2.83 -14.94
C ALA A 339 -2.79 -4.30 -14.51
N SER A 340 -3.27 -4.53 -13.30
CA SER A 340 -3.43 -5.89 -12.73
C SER A 340 -4.33 -6.82 -13.57
N PRO A 341 -5.52 -6.42 -14.07
CA PRO A 341 -6.33 -7.25 -14.95
C PRO A 341 -5.65 -7.59 -16.28
N LEU A 342 -4.80 -6.71 -16.80
CA LEU A 342 -4.04 -6.99 -18.03
C LEU A 342 -3.02 -8.09 -17.80
N VAL A 343 -2.32 -8.06 -16.65
CA VAL A 343 -1.42 -9.15 -16.22
C VAL A 343 -2.21 -10.43 -16.02
N GLY A 344 -3.39 -10.37 -15.39
CA GLY A 344 -4.26 -11.54 -15.18
C GLY A 344 -4.75 -12.15 -16.49
N THR A 345 -5.23 -11.32 -17.42
CA THR A 345 -5.64 -11.79 -18.76
C THR A 345 -4.48 -12.47 -19.51
N LEU A 346 -3.29 -11.88 -19.45
CA LEU A 346 -2.10 -12.50 -20.05
C LEU A 346 -1.78 -13.83 -19.38
N ALA A 347 -1.95 -13.96 -18.07
CA ALA A 347 -1.73 -15.20 -17.32
C ALA A 347 -2.73 -16.29 -17.71
N ASP A 348 -4.02 -15.95 -17.89
CA ASP A 348 -5.07 -16.88 -18.32
C ASP A 348 -4.79 -17.46 -19.71
N HIS A 349 -4.21 -16.67 -20.61
CA HIS A 349 -3.90 -17.11 -21.98
C HIS A 349 -2.51 -17.76 -22.13
N THR A 350 -1.61 -17.62 -21.15
CA THR A 350 -0.23 -18.11 -21.26
C THR A 350 0.24 -18.85 -20.01
N SER A 351 0.84 -18.13 -19.08
CA SER A 351 1.29 -18.61 -17.77
C SER A 351 1.57 -17.43 -16.85
N LEU A 352 1.56 -17.66 -15.52
CA LEU A 352 1.96 -16.64 -14.55
C LEU A 352 3.39 -16.12 -14.80
N ARG A 353 4.33 -17.00 -15.19
CA ARG A 353 5.70 -16.61 -15.55
C ARG A 353 5.73 -15.63 -16.72
N THR A 354 5.01 -15.93 -17.80
CA THR A 354 4.94 -15.08 -18.99
C THR A 354 4.26 -13.74 -18.67
N ALA A 355 3.21 -13.78 -17.86
CA ALA A 355 2.45 -12.58 -17.48
C ALA A 355 3.24 -11.65 -16.55
N LEU A 356 4.12 -12.18 -15.70
CA LEU A 356 4.98 -11.39 -14.82
C LEU A 356 6.25 -10.86 -15.51
N ALA A 357 6.68 -11.45 -16.62
CA ALA A 357 7.91 -11.05 -17.31
C ALA A 357 7.94 -9.56 -17.74
N PRO A 358 6.85 -8.94 -18.26
CA PRO A 358 6.83 -7.52 -18.58
C PRO A 358 7.09 -6.59 -17.39
N LEU A 359 6.86 -7.06 -16.14
CA LEU A 359 7.14 -6.27 -14.94
C LEU A 359 8.63 -5.95 -14.79
N ILE A 360 9.53 -6.72 -15.42
CA ILE A 360 10.99 -6.47 -15.41
C ILE A 360 11.32 -5.13 -16.09
N ALA A 361 10.55 -4.75 -17.11
CA ALA A 361 10.76 -3.48 -17.82
C ALA A 361 10.33 -2.26 -16.99
N MET A 362 9.43 -2.41 -16.03
CA MET A 362 8.88 -1.29 -15.28
C MET A 362 9.92 -0.54 -14.44
N PRO A 363 10.81 -1.18 -13.66
CA PRO A 363 11.88 -0.47 -12.96
C PRO A 363 12.88 0.20 -13.92
N VAL A 364 13.09 -0.35 -15.11
CA VAL A 364 13.89 0.30 -16.16
C VAL A 364 13.24 1.60 -16.60
N LEU A 365 11.93 1.58 -16.88
CA LEU A 365 11.15 2.77 -17.23
C LEU A 365 11.13 3.78 -16.08
N SER A 366 11.00 3.33 -14.83
CA SER A 366 11.14 4.21 -13.64
C SER A 366 12.50 4.89 -13.62
N TRP A 367 13.58 4.13 -13.84
CA TRP A 367 14.93 4.66 -13.88
C TRP A 367 15.12 5.66 -15.03
N LEU A 368 14.63 5.34 -16.23
CA LEU A 368 14.70 6.24 -17.39
C LEU A 368 13.96 7.56 -17.12
N ALA A 369 12.81 7.51 -16.48
CA ALA A 369 12.03 8.70 -16.15
C ALA A 369 12.80 9.66 -15.23
N ILE A 370 13.58 9.12 -14.28
CA ILE A 370 14.29 9.93 -13.27
C ILE A 370 15.79 10.12 -13.56
N ARG A 371 16.34 9.53 -14.61
CA ARG A 371 17.80 9.57 -14.86
C ARG A 371 18.38 10.99 -14.98
N THR A 372 17.56 11.94 -15.38
CA THR A 372 17.94 13.37 -15.54
C THR A 372 17.48 14.26 -14.40
N LEU A 373 16.76 13.72 -13.38
CA LEU A 373 16.37 14.53 -12.22
C LEU A 373 17.60 14.97 -11.44
N ARG A 374 17.49 16.15 -10.83
CA ARG A 374 18.49 16.69 -9.89
C ARG A 374 17.87 16.74 -8.50
N GLU A 375 18.70 16.62 -7.49
CA GLU A 375 18.27 16.91 -6.11
C GLU A 375 17.82 18.36 -6.03
N PRO A 376 16.61 18.65 -5.49
CA PRO A 376 16.18 20.01 -5.22
C PRO A 376 17.15 20.67 -4.23
N GLY A 377 17.51 21.94 -4.49
CA GLY A 377 18.42 22.72 -3.66
C GLY A 377 17.83 23.12 -2.33
#